data_a27754ab8d9d52f54549f5c7e5623f90
#
_entry.id   a27754ab8d9d52f54549f5c7e5623f90
#
_cell.length_a   1.000
_cell.length_b   1.000
_cell.length_c   1.000
_cell.angle_alpha   90.00
_cell.angle_beta   90.00
_cell.angle_gamma   90.00
#
_symmetry.space_group_name_H-M   'P 1'
#
loop_
_entity.id
_entity.type
_entity.pdbx_description
1 polymer ?
#
loop_
_entity_poly.entity_id
_entity_poly.type
_entity_poly.pdbx_seq_one_letter_code
_entity_poly.pdbx_strand_id
1 'polypeptide(L)'
;MTWPALSLPYGHGTNYPLPFAFVRTAVFSSMRYRGRERPTYAQKTEIARHGGVPVYQLAGEQLDGNDLDVMAGCIRLVYDTGALDHATTSVQFLEKEFLRQLGWKTGGAQRSALIQSLERMRTAVFEFQADDLKDDNGVCQQTALILDFTRCLDGNRMRYTVTLGGHIASLMRVGKSLVNRSQRNALRDNSLAQSLHAFYETHKQPIPLPEATLRPLMRRDHMRDDKWLKTLSVALTELQKQTGWECALSSKGTVIVEKPKRPVNPAARQSPALPTPVLSQDDDDI
;
A
#
# COMPACT_ATOMS: atom_id res chain seq x y z
N MET A 1 -16.25 -8.10 -19.60
CA MET A 1 -16.56 -8.74 -18.30
C MET A 1 -16.72 -7.67 -17.24
N THR A 2 -17.87 -7.58 -16.60
CA THR A 2 -18.09 -6.70 -15.45
C THR A 2 -17.59 -7.44 -14.21
N TRP A 3 -16.54 -6.95 -13.61
CA TRP A 3 -16.03 -7.51 -12.37
C TRP A 3 -16.89 -7.03 -11.19
N PRO A 4 -17.12 -7.86 -10.18
CA PRO A 4 -17.87 -7.42 -9.01
C PRO A 4 -17.12 -6.29 -8.30
N ALA A 5 -17.87 -5.32 -7.77
CA ALA A 5 -17.30 -4.23 -6.98
C ALA A 5 -16.42 -4.77 -5.85
N LEU A 6 -15.25 -4.18 -5.65
CA LEU A 6 -14.36 -4.56 -4.56
C LEU A 6 -14.98 -4.14 -3.22
N SER A 7 -15.50 -5.09 -2.46
CA SER A 7 -15.92 -4.82 -1.08
C SER A 7 -14.76 -5.00 -0.10
N LEU A 8 -14.63 -4.08 0.85
CA LEU A 8 -13.74 -4.26 2.00
C LEU A 8 -14.50 -5.00 3.10
N PRO A 9 -13.99 -6.14 3.59
CA PRO A 9 -14.71 -6.95 4.57
C PRO A 9 -14.86 -6.29 5.94
N TYR A 10 -14.10 -5.23 6.28
CA TYR A 10 -14.15 -4.57 7.60
C TYR A 10 -13.72 -3.11 7.54
N GLY A 11 -14.44 -2.24 8.27
CA GLY A 11 -13.96 -0.97 8.80
C GLY A 11 -13.76 0.16 7.80
N HIS A 12 -14.84 0.81 7.43
CA HIS A 12 -14.78 2.14 6.86
C HIS A 12 -14.20 3.10 7.91
N GLY A 13 -13.10 3.76 7.65
CA GLY A 13 -12.69 4.93 8.41
C GLY A 13 -11.25 4.96 8.96
N THR A 14 -10.66 3.86 9.40
CA THR A 14 -9.40 3.90 10.17
C THR A 14 -8.18 3.26 9.53
N ASN A 15 -8.35 2.45 8.46
CA ASN A 15 -7.27 1.71 7.86
C ASN A 15 -7.06 2.08 6.38
N TYR A 16 -5.81 1.95 5.92
CA TYR A 16 -5.48 2.08 4.51
C TYR A 16 -5.58 0.74 3.79
N PRO A 17 -6.48 0.60 2.79
CA PRO A 17 -6.46 -0.56 1.92
C PRO A 17 -5.29 -0.45 0.95
N LEU A 18 -4.34 -1.38 1.01
CA LEU A 18 -3.16 -1.36 0.15
C LEU A 18 -2.97 -2.70 -0.55
N PRO A 19 -2.62 -2.71 -1.85
CA PRO A 19 -2.21 -3.93 -2.53
C PRO A 19 -0.99 -4.57 -1.86
N PHE A 20 -0.92 -5.88 -1.82
CA PHE A 20 0.28 -6.59 -1.34
C PHE A 20 1.53 -6.19 -2.11
N ALA A 21 1.41 -5.93 -3.42
CA ALA A 21 2.50 -5.47 -4.25
C ALA A 21 3.15 -4.18 -3.74
N PHE A 22 2.42 -3.29 -3.06
CA PHE A 22 2.98 -2.04 -2.55
C PHE A 22 3.71 -2.20 -1.21
N VAL A 23 3.34 -3.18 -0.42
CA VAL A 23 3.82 -3.32 0.97
C VAL A 23 4.71 -4.53 1.20
N ARG A 24 4.72 -5.49 0.25
CA ARG A 24 5.60 -6.67 0.28
C ARG A 24 6.79 -6.58 -0.66
N THR A 25 6.90 -5.49 -1.41
CA THR A 25 7.98 -5.29 -2.39
C THR A 25 8.68 -3.96 -2.15
N ALA A 26 9.73 -3.71 -2.91
CA ALA A 26 10.53 -2.48 -2.83
C ALA A 26 10.02 -1.33 -3.70
N VAL A 27 8.76 -1.37 -4.18
CA VAL A 27 8.14 -0.25 -4.93
C VAL A 27 8.22 1.04 -4.12
N PHE A 28 7.92 0.97 -2.83
CA PHE A 28 8.05 2.08 -1.90
C PHE A 28 9.18 1.79 -0.91
N SER A 29 10.34 2.39 -1.16
CA SER A 29 11.52 2.25 -0.31
C SER A 29 11.28 2.70 1.13
N SER A 30 11.88 2.01 2.08
CA SER A 30 11.95 2.46 3.47
C SER A 30 12.94 3.62 3.68
N MET A 31 13.68 4.03 2.64
CA MET A 31 14.57 5.19 2.69
C MET A 31 13.76 6.49 2.60
N ARG A 32 14.19 7.50 3.34
CA ARG A 32 13.78 8.90 3.11
C ARG A 32 14.92 9.64 2.46
N TYR A 33 14.66 10.24 1.31
CA TYR A 33 15.67 10.89 0.49
C TYR A 33 15.81 12.40 0.79
N ARG A 34 15.55 12.83 2.05
CA ARG A 34 15.74 14.22 2.45
C ARG A 34 17.22 14.61 2.33
N GLY A 35 17.51 15.56 1.43
CA GLY A 35 18.87 16.03 1.19
C GLY A 35 19.84 14.97 0.65
N ARG A 36 19.32 13.89 0.08
CA ARG A 36 20.09 12.83 -0.58
C ARG A 36 19.60 12.66 -1.99
N GLU A 37 20.50 12.26 -2.88
CA GLU A 37 20.15 11.84 -4.22
C GLU A 37 19.21 10.64 -4.19
N ARG A 38 18.17 10.69 -5.01
CA ARG A 38 17.17 9.64 -5.15
C ARG A 38 17.54 8.77 -6.35
N PRO A 39 17.55 7.44 -6.24
CA PRO A 39 17.77 6.58 -7.39
C PRO A 39 16.74 6.88 -8.48
N THR A 40 17.24 6.98 -9.72
CA THR A 40 16.43 7.19 -10.92
C THR A 40 16.64 6.03 -11.88
N TYR A 41 15.56 5.55 -12.47
CA TYR A 41 15.57 4.44 -13.41
C TYR A 41 15.32 4.96 -14.82
N ALA A 42 16.15 4.55 -15.77
CA ALA A 42 16.03 4.88 -17.18
C ALA A 42 15.92 3.63 -18.07
N GLN A 43 15.95 2.45 -17.44
CA GLN A 43 15.82 1.16 -18.11
C GLN A 43 15.13 0.16 -17.17
N LYS A 44 14.54 -0.89 -17.77
CA LYS A 44 13.86 -1.95 -17.03
C LYS A 44 14.81 -2.59 -16.00
N THR A 45 14.55 -2.37 -14.73
CA THR A 45 15.36 -2.84 -13.61
C THR A 45 14.49 -3.61 -12.62
N GLU A 46 14.87 -4.83 -12.29
CA GLU A 46 14.19 -5.58 -11.22
C GLU A 46 14.45 -4.89 -9.88
N ILE A 47 13.39 -4.43 -9.25
CA ILE A 47 13.48 -3.73 -7.96
C ILE A 47 13.09 -4.61 -6.78
N ALA A 48 12.35 -5.66 -7.03
CA ALA A 48 11.91 -6.60 -6.00
C ALA A 48 11.46 -7.92 -6.62
N ARG A 49 11.49 -8.97 -5.79
CA ARG A 49 10.87 -10.27 -6.10
C ARG A 49 10.18 -10.78 -4.84
N HIS A 50 8.90 -11.07 -4.95
CA HIS A 50 8.13 -11.61 -3.84
C HIS A 50 7.29 -12.81 -4.30
N GLY A 51 7.39 -13.94 -3.58
CA GLY A 51 6.68 -15.17 -3.97
C GLY A 51 7.01 -15.64 -5.39
N GLY A 52 8.24 -15.41 -5.87
CA GLY A 52 8.65 -15.74 -7.24
C GLY A 52 8.26 -14.70 -8.29
N VAL A 53 7.40 -13.76 -7.98
CA VAL A 53 6.91 -12.72 -8.90
C VAL A 53 7.84 -11.50 -8.89
N PRO A 54 8.53 -11.20 -10.01
CA PRO A 54 9.38 -10.01 -10.11
C PRO A 54 8.55 -8.75 -10.33
N VAL A 55 9.04 -7.65 -9.78
CA VAL A 55 8.56 -6.29 -10.02
C VAL A 55 9.68 -5.46 -10.63
N TYR A 56 9.40 -4.85 -11.75
CA TYR A 56 10.36 -3.99 -12.45
C TYR A 56 9.92 -2.53 -12.36
N GLN A 57 10.90 -1.65 -12.22
CA GLN A 57 10.73 -0.23 -12.50
C GLN A 57 11.41 0.09 -13.84
N LEU A 58 10.70 0.76 -14.74
CA LEU A 58 11.17 1.06 -16.09
C LEU A 58 11.64 2.50 -16.23
N ALA A 59 11.01 3.40 -15.47
CA ALA A 59 11.31 4.83 -15.54
C ALA A 59 11.01 5.52 -14.21
N GLY A 60 11.56 6.73 -14.04
CA GLY A 60 11.26 7.63 -12.94
C GLY A 60 12.09 7.38 -11.68
N GLU A 61 11.82 8.16 -10.65
CA GLU A 61 12.53 8.09 -9.37
C GLU A 61 12.00 6.96 -8.48
N GLN A 62 12.87 6.43 -7.61
CA GLN A 62 12.46 5.50 -6.55
C GLN A 62 11.41 6.14 -5.63
N LEU A 63 10.28 5.49 -5.47
CA LEU A 63 9.24 5.92 -4.53
C LEU A 63 9.63 5.60 -3.08
N ASP A 64 9.08 6.37 -2.12
CA ASP A 64 9.35 6.19 -0.70
C ASP A 64 8.06 6.13 0.16
N GLY A 65 8.23 6.05 1.48
CA GLY A 65 7.10 5.94 2.40
C GLY A 65 6.14 7.14 2.39
N ASN A 66 6.59 8.34 1.99
CA ASN A 66 5.69 9.49 1.84
C ASN A 66 4.81 9.32 0.59
N ASP A 67 5.38 8.80 -0.49
CA ASP A 67 4.64 8.49 -1.72
C ASP A 67 3.58 7.40 -1.45
N LEU A 68 3.94 6.40 -0.63
CA LEU A 68 2.98 5.39 -0.17
C LEU A 68 1.85 5.99 0.68
N ASP A 69 2.13 6.96 1.55
CA ASP A 69 1.09 7.65 2.32
C ASP A 69 0.10 8.39 1.41
N VAL A 70 0.60 9.10 0.40
CA VAL A 70 -0.24 9.80 -0.58
C VAL A 70 -1.07 8.81 -1.39
N MET A 71 -0.46 7.74 -1.90
CA MET A 71 -1.17 6.68 -2.64
C MET A 71 -2.23 6.00 -1.77
N ALA A 72 -1.90 5.68 -0.52
CA ALA A 72 -2.84 5.09 0.44
C ALA A 72 -4.05 6.00 0.69
N GLY A 73 -3.83 7.30 0.80
CA GLY A 73 -4.88 8.30 0.92
C GLY A 73 -5.78 8.34 -0.31
N CYS A 74 -5.21 8.34 -1.52
CA CYS A 74 -5.96 8.31 -2.77
C CYS A 74 -6.79 7.02 -2.91
N ILE A 75 -6.19 5.85 -2.68
CA ILE A 75 -6.91 4.57 -2.72
C ILE A 75 -8.04 4.58 -1.69
N ARG A 76 -7.82 5.11 -0.50
CA ARG A 76 -8.86 5.20 0.53
C ARG A 76 -10.06 6.01 0.06
N LEU A 77 -9.86 7.17 -0.56
CA LEU A 77 -10.94 7.99 -1.09
C LEU A 77 -11.75 7.27 -2.16
N VAL A 78 -11.08 6.50 -3.04
CA VAL A 78 -11.78 5.66 -4.03
C VAL A 78 -12.67 4.62 -3.37
N TYR A 79 -12.19 4.00 -2.30
CA TYR A 79 -12.98 3.02 -1.55
C TYR A 79 -14.22 3.64 -0.90
N ASP A 80 -14.07 4.81 -0.32
CA ASP A 80 -15.17 5.49 0.35
C ASP A 80 -16.28 5.91 -0.63
N THR A 81 -15.94 6.14 -1.89
CA THR A 81 -16.91 6.45 -2.97
C THR A 81 -17.46 5.22 -3.69
N GLY A 82 -16.92 4.03 -3.42
CA GLY A 82 -17.25 2.80 -4.15
C GLY A 82 -16.79 2.79 -5.61
N ALA A 83 -15.96 3.73 -6.02
CA ALA A 83 -15.62 4.00 -7.41
C ALA A 83 -14.34 3.31 -7.91
N LEU A 84 -13.84 2.27 -7.25
CA LEU A 84 -12.68 1.52 -7.77
C LEU A 84 -13.12 0.66 -8.96
N ASP A 85 -13.09 1.25 -10.14
CA ASP A 85 -13.40 0.62 -11.41
C ASP A 85 -12.13 0.24 -12.19
N HIS A 86 -12.30 -0.46 -13.33
CA HIS A 86 -11.26 -1.19 -14.03
C HIS A 86 -10.36 -0.37 -14.93
N ALA A 87 -10.87 0.70 -15.50
CA ALA A 87 -10.14 1.42 -16.54
C ALA A 87 -9.34 2.60 -15.97
N THR A 88 -10.00 3.52 -15.33
CA THR A 88 -9.39 4.68 -14.67
C THR A 88 -10.32 5.15 -13.57
N THR A 89 -9.77 5.48 -12.44
CA THR A 89 -10.54 6.02 -11.32
C THR A 89 -9.98 7.36 -10.91
N SER A 90 -10.82 8.38 -10.92
CA SER A 90 -10.45 9.72 -10.47
C SER A 90 -11.01 10.02 -9.09
N VAL A 91 -10.18 10.61 -8.24
CA VAL A 91 -10.60 11.09 -6.91
C VAL A 91 -10.39 12.59 -6.82
N GLN A 92 -11.27 13.24 -6.06
CA GLN A 92 -11.15 14.65 -5.75
C GLN A 92 -11.01 14.87 -4.25
N PHE A 93 -10.14 15.79 -3.87
CA PHE A 93 -9.96 16.17 -2.48
C PHE A 93 -9.51 17.62 -2.33
N LEU A 94 -9.77 18.17 -1.17
CA LEU A 94 -9.23 19.47 -0.76
C LEU A 94 -7.89 19.27 -0.07
N GLU A 95 -6.89 20.06 -0.44
CA GLU A 95 -5.50 19.93 -0.01
C GLU A 95 -5.34 19.82 1.51
N LYS A 96 -5.91 20.76 2.24
CA LYS A 96 -5.73 20.81 3.70
C LYS A 96 -6.36 19.61 4.41
N GLU A 97 -7.55 19.18 3.95
CA GLU A 97 -8.26 18.01 4.47
C GLU A 97 -7.47 16.73 4.20
N PHE A 98 -6.97 16.59 2.96
CA PHE A 98 -6.16 15.43 2.58
C PHE A 98 -4.86 15.33 3.37
N LEU A 99 -4.13 16.44 3.53
CA LEU A 99 -2.92 16.46 4.36
C LEU A 99 -3.22 16.06 5.82
N ARG A 100 -4.35 16.53 6.40
CA ARG A 100 -4.78 16.10 7.74
C ARG A 100 -5.13 14.61 7.80
N GLN A 101 -5.80 14.09 6.76
CA GLN A 101 -6.09 12.65 6.66
C GLN A 101 -4.79 11.82 6.63
N LEU A 102 -3.75 12.29 5.96
CA LEU A 102 -2.43 11.66 5.99
C LEU A 102 -1.71 11.86 7.33
N GLY A 103 -2.26 12.63 8.27
CA GLY A 103 -1.60 13.05 9.51
C GLY A 103 -0.43 14.00 9.25
N TRP A 104 -0.41 14.71 8.13
CA TRP A 104 0.61 15.69 7.80
C TRP A 104 0.20 17.08 8.28
N LYS A 105 1.21 17.94 8.57
CA LYS A 105 0.95 19.36 8.79
C LYS A 105 0.46 20.00 7.48
N THR A 106 -0.23 21.14 7.56
CA THR A 106 -0.81 21.81 6.38
C THR A 106 0.03 23.00 5.90
N GLY A 107 1.33 23.01 6.21
CA GLY A 107 2.27 24.06 5.82
C GLY A 107 2.80 23.93 4.37
N GLY A 108 3.54 24.93 3.91
CA GLY A 108 4.09 24.96 2.55
C GLY A 108 4.97 23.77 2.20
N ALA A 109 5.83 23.33 3.13
CA ALA A 109 6.70 22.18 2.89
C ALA A 109 5.91 20.90 2.63
N GLN A 110 4.79 20.66 3.33
CA GLN A 110 3.93 19.48 3.12
C GLN A 110 3.12 19.57 1.82
N ARG A 111 2.71 20.79 1.45
CA ARG A 111 2.09 21.01 0.13
C ARG A 111 3.06 20.69 -1.00
N SER A 112 4.30 21.19 -0.91
CA SER A 112 5.35 20.85 -1.89
C SER A 112 5.64 19.34 -1.91
N ALA A 113 5.70 18.70 -0.76
CA ALA A 113 5.90 17.25 -0.66
C ALA A 113 4.74 16.46 -1.31
N LEU A 114 3.49 16.91 -1.14
CA LEU A 114 2.33 16.30 -1.80
C LEU A 114 2.46 16.38 -3.34
N ILE A 115 2.75 17.57 -3.87
CA ILE A 115 2.93 17.78 -5.31
C ILE A 115 4.06 16.90 -5.84
N GLN A 116 5.22 16.90 -5.18
CA GLN A 116 6.36 16.08 -5.57
C GLN A 116 6.04 14.58 -5.52
N SER A 117 5.26 14.12 -4.55
CA SER A 117 4.81 12.72 -4.47
C SER A 117 3.90 12.36 -5.66
N LEU A 118 2.94 13.22 -6.00
CA LEU A 118 2.07 13.02 -7.16
C LEU A 118 2.88 12.98 -8.47
N GLU A 119 3.83 13.92 -8.65
CA GLU A 119 4.71 13.94 -9.84
C GLU A 119 5.57 12.67 -9.93
N ARG A 120 6.20 12.23 -8.84
CA ARG A 120 6.99 11.00 -8.86
C ARG A 120 6.15 9.79 -9.24
N MET A 121 4.96 9.65 -8.68
CA MET A 121 4.07 8.52 -8.98
C MET A 121 3.48 8.59 -10.40
N ARG A 122 3.44 9.77 -11.02
CA ARG A 122 3.05 9.98 -12.41
C ARG A 122 4.16 9.61 -13.39
N THR A 123 5.42 9.84 -13.01
CA THR A 123 6.58 9.59 -13.88
C THR A 123 7.22 8.22 -13.66
N ALA A 124 7.00 7.59 -12.51
CA ALA A 124 7.52 6.27 -12.22
C ALA A 124 6.64 5.18 -12.88
N VAL A 125 7.24 4.43 -13.80
CA VAL A 125 6.56 3.35 -14.55
C VAL A 125 6.99 2.01 -14.00
N PHE A 126 6.01 1.14 -13.72
CA PHE A 126 6.21 -0.20 -13.15
C PHE A 126 5.62 -1.27 -14.04
N GLU A 127 6.20 -2.47 -13.96
CA GLU A 127 5.67 -3.71 -14.51
C GLU A 127 5.63 -4.77 -13.40
N PHE A 128 4.45 -5.29 -13.12
CA PHE A 128 4.24 -6.36 -12.14
C PHE A 128 3.99 -7.66 -12.89
N GLN A 129 4.90 -8.64 -12.78
CA GLN A 129 4.81 -9.89 -13.55
C GLN A 129 4.01 -10.98 -12.82
N ALA A 130 2.82 -10.65 -12.35
CA ALA A 130 1.89 -11.65 -11.83
C ALA A 130 0.97 -12.15 -12.95
N ASP A 131 0.67 -13.46 -12.95
CA ASP A 131 -0.19 -14.06 -14.00
C ASP A 131 -1.57 -13.41 -14.05
N ASP A 132 -2.14 -13.07 -12.90
CA ASP A 132 -3.42 -12.36 -12.79
C ASP A 132 -3.41 -10.91 -13.32
N LEU A 133 -2.25 -10.39 -13.70
CA LEU A 133 -2.06 -9.04 -14.23
C LEU A 133 -1.69 -9.04 -15.72
N LYS A 134 -1.60 -10.19 -16.33
CA LYS A 134 -1.38 -10.32 -17.77
C LYS A 134 -2.67 -10.02 -18.53
N ASP A 135 -2.53 -9.41 -19.70
CA ASP A 135 -3.61 -9.25 -20.65
C ASP A 135 -3.95 -10.59 -21.36
N ASP A 136 -4.93 -10.56 -22.25
CA ASP A 136 -5.36 -11.73 -23.02
C ASP A 136 -4.25 -12.32 -23.92
N ASN A 137 -3.17 -11.55 -24.17
CA ASN A 137 -2.00 -11.97 -24.94
C ASN A 137 -0.83 -12.45 -24.02
N GLY A 138 -1.05 -12.52 -22.71
CA GLY A 138 -0.05 -12.92 -21.74
C GLY A 138 1.00 -11.82 -21.43
N VAL A 139 0.74 -10.57 -21.80
CA VAL A 139 1.65 -9.42 -21.62
C VAL A 139 1.32 -8.68 -20.32
N CYS A 140 2.34 -8.44 -19.53
CA CYS A 140 2.21 -7.62 -18.32
C CYS A 140 2.12 -6.13 -18.68
N GLN A 141 1.12 -5.45 -18.12
CA GLN A 141 0.94 -4.03 -18.37
C GLN A 141 2.04 -3.20 -17.69
N GLN A 142 2.57 -2.24 -18.45
CA GLN A 142 3.51 -1.23 -17.95
C GLN A 142 2.74 0.06 -17.69
N THR A 143 2.79 0.57 -16.46
CA THR A 143 1.96 1.69 -16.09
C THR A 143 2.53 2.52 -14.95
N ALA A 144 2.17 3.80 -14.94
CA ALA A 144 2.36 4.67 -13.79
C ALA A 144 1.26 4.43 -12.73
N LEU A 145 1.56 4.69 -11.47
CA LEU A 145 0.58 4.57 -10.38
C LEU A 145 -0.48 5.68 -10.44
N ILE A 146 -0.08 6.86 -10.90
CA ILE A 146 -0.95 7.99 -11.19
C ILE A 146 -0.81 8.31 -12.67
N LEU A 147 -1.92 8.38 -13.39
CA LEU A 147 -1.94 8.71 -14.81
C LEU A 147 -1.88 10.22 -15.02
N ASP A 148 -2.63 10.96 -14.23
CA ASP A 148 -2.68 12.41 -14.29
C ASP A 148 -3.16 13.01 -12.96
N PHE A 149 -2.84 14.27 -12.74
CA PHE A 149 -3.47 15.07 -11.70
C PHE A 149 -3.57 16.54 -12.10
N THR A 150 -4.64 17.16 -11.68
CA THR A 150 -4.87 18.60 -11.84
C THR A 150 -5.14 19.25 -10.49
N ARG A 151 -4.92 20.55 -10.42
CA ARG A 151 -5.24 21.35 -9.25
C ARG A 151 -5.88 22.67 -9.66
N CYS A 152 -6.92 23.07 -8.96
CA CYS A 152 -7.60 24.34 -9.19
C CYS A 152 -7.99 24.99 -7.86
N LEU A 153 -8.17 26.29 -7.88
CA LEU A 153 -8.77 27.02 -6.76
C LEU A 153 -10.27 26.82 -6.78
N ASP A 154 -10.79 26.43 -5.63
CA ASP A 154 -12.22 26.34 -5.32
C ASP A 154 -12.50 27.31 -4.17
N GLY A 155 -12.87 28.54 -4.52
CA GLY A 155 -12.84 29.68 -3.59
C GLY A 155 -11.41 29.91 -3.06
N ASN A 156 -11.25 29.87 -1.73
CA ASN A 156 -9.95 30.01 -1.08
C ASN A 156 -9.25 28.67 -0.77
N ARG A 157 -9.75 27.57 -1.34
CA ARG A 157 -9.23 26.21 -1.10
C ARG A 157 -8.65 25.61 -2.36
N MET A 158 -7.52 24.93 -2.23
CA MET A 158 -6.92 24.18 -3.33
C MET A 158 -7.58 22.81 -3.42
N ARG A 159 -8.18 22.51 -4.57
CA ARG A 159 -8.77 21.22 -4.94
C ARG A 159 -7.82 20.48 -5.88
N TYR A 160 -7.66 19.20 -5.63
CA TYR A 160 -6.95 18.26 -6.52
C TYR A 160 -7.94 17.28 -7.13
N THR A 161 -7.70 16.94 -8.39
CA THR A 161 -8.29 15.77 -9.05
C THR A 161 -7.12 14.87 -9.44
N VAL A 162 -7.12 13.62 -9.01
CA VAL A 162 -6.06 12.65 -9.24
C VAL A 162 -6.65 11.43 -9.92
N THR A 163 -6.09 11.03 -11.06
CA THR A 163 -6.50 9.85 -11.82
C THR A 163 -5.50 8.72 -11.56
N LEU A 164 -6.00 7.64 -10.97
CA LEU A 164 -5.21 6.45 -10.65
C LEU A 164 -5.09 5.52 -11.86
N GLY A 165 -3.98 4.79 -11.95
CA GLY A 165 -3.80 3.74 -12.96
C GLY A 165 -4.78 2.58 -12.75
N GLY A 166 -5.42 2.10 -13.82
CA GLY A 166 -6.46 1.06 -13.77
C GLY A 166 -5.99 -0.27 -13.18
N HIS A 167 -4.69 -0.58 -13.30
CA HIS A 167 -4.08 -1.78 -12.72
C HIS A 167 -4.09 -1.81 -11.18
N ILE A 168 -4.31 -0.67 -10.49
CA ILE A 168 -4.43 -0.66 -9.02
C ILE A 168 -5.58 -1.55 -8.56
N ALA A 169 -6.70 -1.54 -9.27
CA ALA A 169 -7.83 -2.43 -9.00
C ALA A 169 -7.41 -3.90 -9.14
N SER A 170 -6.66 -4.26 -10.19
CA SER A 170 -6.14 -5.60 -10.41
C SER A 170 -5.15 -6.03 -9.33
N LEU A 171 -4.21 -5.15 -8.96
CA LEU A 171 -3.30 -5.41 -7.83
C LEU A 171 -4.05 -5.66 -6.51
N MET A 172 -5.15 -4.95 -6.28
CA MET A 172 -5.99 -5.13 -5.10
C MET A 172 -6.75 -6.47 -5.11
N ARG A 173 -7.04 -7.04 -6.29
CA ARG A 173 -7.66 -8.38 -6.42
C ARG A 173 -6.66 -9.49 -6.16
N VAL A 174 -5.43 -9.37 -6.67
CA VAL A 174 -4.33 -10.30 -6.38
C VAL A 174 -4.10 -10.44 -4.89
N GLY A 175 -4.20 -9.33 -4.16
CA GLY A 175 -4.15 -9.35 -2.70
C GLY A 175 -4.03 -7.97 -2.09
N LYS A 176 -4.70 -7.79 -0.95
CA LYS A 176 -4.76 -6.52 -0.22
C LYS A 176 -4.62 -6.71 1.28
N SER A 177 -4.16 -5.68 1.95
CA SER A 177 -4.13 -5.58 3.42
C SER A 177 -4.78 -4.27 3.87
N LEU A 178 -5.30 -4.29 5.09
CA LEU A 178 -5.79 -3.10 5.79
C LEU A 178 -4.71 -2.65 6.77
N VAL A 179 -3.89 -1.71 6.35
CA VAL A 179 -2.81 -1.15 7.18
C VAL A 179 -3.39 -0.14 8.16
N ASN A 180 -3.14 -0.35 9.46
CA ASN A 180 -3.63 0.54 10.51
C ASN A 180 -3.01 1.93 10.38
N ARG A 181 -3.84 2.93 10.06
CA ARG A 181 -3.40 4.32 9.82
C ARG A 181 -2.82 4.98 11.08
N SER A 182 -3.43 4.75 12.23
CA SER A 182 -2.98 5.36 13.49
C SER A 182 -1.57 4.86 13.85
N GLN A 183 -1.35 3.55 13.81
CA GLN A 183 -0.03 2.94 14.08
C GLN A 183 1.00 3.40 13.03
N ARG A 184 0.62 3.39 11.73
CA ARG A 184 1.51 3.88 10.67
C ARG A 184 1.92 5.34 10.88
N ASN A 185 1.00 6.20 11.32
CA ASN A 185 1.28 7.60 11.61
C ASN A 185 2.17 7.76 12.85
N ALA A 186 1.98 6.94 13.88
CA ALA A 186 2.85 6.95 15.08
C ALA A 186 4.29 6.53 14.75
N LEU A 187 4.49 5.68 13.75
CA LEU A 187 5.81 5.24 13.28
C LEU A 187 6.49 6.22 12.30
N ARG A 188 5.91 7.38 12.03
CA ARG A 188 6.39 8.31 10.99
C ARG A 188 7.85 8.71 11.12
N ASP A 189 8.37 8.85 12.32
CA ASP A 189 9.76 9.27 12.52
C ASP A 189 10.79 8.18 12.27
N ASN A 190 10.36 6.92 12.21
CA ASN A 190 11.17 5.78 11.84
C ASN A 190 10.63 5.12 10.55
N SER A 191 11.19 5.51 9.40
CA SER A 191 10.73 5.04 8.09
C SER A 191 10.89 3.53 7.90
N LEU A 192 11.89 2.91 8.50
CA LEU A 192 12.05 1.45 8.44
C LEU A 192 10.96 0.75 9.26
N ALA A 193 10.68 1.22 10.48
CA ALA A 193 9.60 0.69 11.30
C ALA A 193 8.23 0.84 10.62
N GLN A 194 8.01 1.98 9.96
CA GLN A 194 6.80 2.24 9.18
C GLN A 194 6.63 1.27 8.00
N SER A 195 7.72 0.91 7.31
CA SER A 195 7.70 -0.06 6.21
C SER A 195 7.53 -1.49 6.73
N LEU A 196 8.21 -1.85 7.82
CA LEU A 196 8.03 -3.15 8.49
C LEU A 196 6.59 -3.33 8.99
N HIS A 197 5.98 -2.29 9.57
CA HIS A 197 4.57 -2.31 9.97
C HIS A 197 3.67 -2.66 8.78
N ALA A 198 3.80 -1.96 7.66
CA ALA A 198 2.99 -2.21 6.47
C ALA A 198 3.23 -3.63 5.91
N PHE A 199 4.47 -4.09 5.88
CA PHE A 199 4.83 -5.44 5.46
C PHE A 199 4.17 -6.50 6.35
N TYR A 200 4.35 -6.41 7.66
CA TYR A 200 3.81 -7.40 8.59
C TYR A 200 2.29 -7.32 8.70
N GLU A 201 1.64 -6.18 8.45
CA GLU A 201 0.17 -6.11 8.39
C GLU A 201 -0.43 -7.02 7.31
N THR A 202 0.34 -7.41 6.31
CA THR A 202 -0.10 -8.36 5.29
C THR A 202 -0.13 -9.82 5.76
N HIS A 203 0.48 -10.14 6.91
CA HIS A 203 0.60 -11.49 7.44
C HIS A 203 -0.29 -11.65 8.67
N LYS A 204 -1.27 -12.55 8.62
CA LYS A 204 -2.12 -12.87 9.78
C LYS A 204 -1.30 -13.50 10.90
N GLN A 205 -0.42 -14.41 10.54
CA GLN A 205 0.55 -15.07 11.40
C GLN A 205 1.93 -14.92 10.75
N PRO A 206 2.72 -13.90 11.14
CA PRO A 206 4.05 -13.73 10.59
C PRO A 206 4.93 -14.95 10.91
N ILE A 207 5.66 -15.42 9.92
CA ILE A 207 6.70 -16.45 10.13
C ILE A 207 8.03 -15.75 10.40
N PRO A 208 8.94 -16.36 11.16
CA PRO A 208 10.29 -15.85 11.33
C PRO A 208 10.98 -15.71 9.99
N LEU A 209 11.62 -14.56 9.74
CA LEU A 209 12.30 -14.27 8.48
C LEU A 209 13.76 -13.88 8.74
N PRO A 210 14.72 -14.39 7.93
CA PRO A 210 16.09 -13.88 7.95
C PRO A 210 16.12 -12.38 7.64
N GLU A 211 16.95 -11.63 8.34
CA GLU A 211 17.14 -10.20 8.08
C GLU A 211 17.62 -9.93 6.65
N ALA A 212 18.42 -10.85 6.11
CA ALA A 212 18.88 -10.81 4.72
C ALA A 212 17.72 -10.85 3.69
N THR A 213 16.60 -11.49 4.03
CA THR A 213 15.39 -11.48 3.20
C THR A 213 14.66 -10.13 3.28
N LEU A 214 14.61 -9.51 4.46
CA LEU A 214 13.93 -8.22 4.65
C LEU A 214 14.73 -7.06 4.05
N ARG A 215 16.05 -7.15 4.05
CA ARG A 215 16.94 -6.07 3.64
C ARG A 215 16.66 -5.55 2.22
N PRO A 216 16.62 -6.40 1.17
CA PRO A 216 16.26 -5.97 -0.19
C PRO A 216 14.82 -5.47 -0.29
N LEU A 217 13.87 -6.11 0.40
CA LEU A 217 12.47 -5.67 0.40
C LEU A 217 12.30 -4.27 1.01
N MET A 218 13.20 -3.88 1.91
CA MET A 218 13.24 -2.54 2.52
C MET A 218 14.16 -1.57 1.77
N ARG A 219 14.78 -1.96 0.66
CA ARG A 219 15.75 -1.17 -0.13
C ARG A 219 16.93 -0.69 0.72
N ARG A 220 17.51 -1.59 1.50
CA ARG A 220 18.65 -1.31 2.39
C ARG A 220 19.92 -2.06 2.00
N ASP A 221 19.99 -2.61 0.79
CA ASP A 221 21.10 -3.42 0.27
C ASP A 221 22.45 -2.71 0.35
N HIS A 222 22.44 -1.39 0.12
CA HIS A 222 23.63 -0.55 0.14
C HIS A 222 24.16 -0.23 1.55
N MET A 223 23.44 -0.64 2.61
CA MET A 223 23.92 -0.42 3.98
C MET A 223 24.97 -1.46 4.35
N ARG A 224 25.98 -1.05 5.14
CA ARG A 224 26.89 -2.00 5.78
C ARG A 224 26.14 -2.87 6.78
N ASP A 225 26.58 -4.11 6.98
CA ASP A 225 25.88 -5.10 7.80
C ASP A 225 25.69 -4.64 9.26
N ASP A 226 26.76 -4.11 9.86
CA ASP A 226 26.73 -3.58 11.23
C ASP A 226 25.69 -2.46 11.39
N LYS A 227 25.64 -1.56 10.43
CA LYS A 227 24.69 -0.45 10.41
C LYS A 227 23.26 -0.93 10.14
N TRP A 228 23.09 -1.90 9.25
CA TRP A 228 21.80 -2.50 8.95
C TRP A 228 21.19 -3.15 10.19
N LEU A 229 21.92 -4.05 10.85
CA LEU A 229 21.45 -4.76 12.03
C LEU A 229 21.07 -3.81 13.17
N LYS A 230 21.91 -2.78 13.41
CA LYS A 230 21.59 -1.73 14.40
C LYS A 230 20.32 -0.95 14.03
N THR A 231 20.17 -0.56 12.76
CA THR A 231 19.00 0.19 12.29
C THR A 231 17.73 -0.68 12.37
N LEU A 232 17.84 -1.96 12.02
CA LEU A 232 16.76 -2.93 12.12
C LEU A 232 16.32 -3.14 13.57
N SER A 233 17.26 -3.32 14.49
CA SER A 233 16.95 -3.47 15.92
C SER A 233 16.18 -2.26 16.47
N VAL A 234 16.64 -1.04 16.15
CA VAL A 234 15.93 0.19 16.54
C VAL A 234 14.52 0.25 15.93
N ALA A 235 14.38 -0.16 14.67
CA ALA A 235 13.07 -0.16 14.00
C ALA A 235 12.11 -1.19 14.61
N LEU A 236 12.60 -2.37 15.00
CA LEU A 236 11.78 -3.40 15.68
C LEU A 236 11.34 -2.94 17.07
N THR A 237 12.23 -2.29 17.84
CA THR A 237 11.87 -1.70 19.14
C THR A 237 10.76 -0.64 19.00
N GLU A 238 10.88 0.24 18.00
CA GLU A 238 9.84 1.26 17.78
C GLU A 238 8.54 0.63 17.27
N LEU A 239 8.62 -0.39 16.41
CA LEU A 239 7.47 -1.16 15.95
C LEU A 239 6.71 -1.78 17.13
N GLN A 240 7.42 -2.47 18.02
CA GLN A 240 6.86 -3.06 19.24
C GLN A 240 6.15 -2.01 20.09
N LYS A 241 6.82 -0.88 20.34
CA LYS A 241 6.29 0.22 21.15
C LYS A 241 4.97 0.79 20.63
N GLN A 242 4.87 0.98 19.30
CA GLN A 242 3.70 1.64 18.69
C GLN A 242 2.56 0.68 18.36
N THR A 243 2.83 -0.62 18.23
CA THR A 243 1.83 -1.61 17.81
C THR A 243 1.39 -2.55 18.94
N GLY A 244 2.22 -2.70 19.96
CA GLY A 244 2.06 -3.76 20.98
C GLY A 244 2.40 -5.15 20.45
N TRP A 245 3.02 -5.27 19.26
CA TRP A 245 3.50 -6.56 18.75
C TRP A 245 4.79 -6.95 19.48
N GLU A 246 5.02 -8.24 19.66
CA GLU A 246 6.31 -8.73 20.14
C GLU A 246 7.28 -8.80 18.95
N CYS A 247 8.40 -8.08 19.03
CA CYS A 247 9.36 -7.98 17.95
C CYS A 247 10.77 -8.29 18.46
N ALA A 248 11.45 -9.24 17.84
CA ALA A 248 12.80 -9.63 18.21
C ALA A 248 13.70 -9.84 17.00
N LEU A 249 14.99 -9.60 17.20
CA LEU A 249 16.07 -9.99 16.29
C LEU A 249 16.94 -11.00 17.04
N SER A 250 16.96 -12.24 16.57
CA SER A 250 17.79 -13.29 17.19
C SER A 250 19.28 -13.06 16.90
N SER A 251 20.14 -13.70 17.69
CA SER A 251 21.60 -13.68 17.46
C SER A 251 22.04 -14.30 16.12
N LYS A 252 21.16 -15.11 15.51
CA LYS A 252 21.35 -15.72 14.17
C LYS A 252 20.80 -14.84 13.03
N GLY A 253 20.41 -13.59 13.30
CA GLY A 253 19.88 -12.68 12.28
C GLY A 253 18.45 -13.00 11.83
N THR A 254 17.66 -13.69 12.64
CA THR A 254 16.25 -13.97 12.34
C THR A 254 15.34 -12.94 13.01
N VAL A 255 14.49 -12.32 12.24
CA VAL A 255 13.45 -11.40 12.73
C VAL A 255 12.19 -12.20 13.07
N ILE A 256 11.71 -12.02 14.27
CA ILE A 256 10.50 -12.64 14.81
C ILE A 256 9.51 -11.52 15.14
N VAL A 257 8.30 -11.62 14.61
CA VAL A 257 7.21 -10.69 14.91
C VAL A 257 5.97 -11.50 15.27
N GLU A 258 5.45 -11.29 16.47
CA GLU A 258 4.22 -11.91 16.94
C GLU A 258 3.16 -10.84 17.19
N LYS A 259 2.00 -11.03 16.60
CA LYS A 259 0.88 -10.12 16.77
C LYS A 259 -0.03 -10.61 17.87
N PRO A 260 -0.60 -9.73 18.72
CA PRO A 260 -1.60 -10.14 19.69
C PRO A 260 -2.76 -10.82 18.96
N LYS A 261 -3.22 -11.94 19.51
CA LYS A 261 -4.41 -12.63 19.01
C LYS A 261 -5.57 -11.63 19.07
N ARG A 262 -6.14 -11.27 17.92
CA ARG A 262 -7.35 -10.44 17.91
C ARG A 262 -8.41 -11.17 18.75
N PRO A 263 -9.08 -10.50 19.70
CA PRO A 263 -10.20 -11.11 20.39
C PRO A 263 -11.19 -11.56 19.32
N VAL A 264 -11.56 -12.85 19.36
CA VAL A 264 -12.58 -13.41 18.46
C VAL A 264 -13.89 -12.71 18.87
N ASN A 265 -14.35 -11.79 18.05
CA ASN A 265 -15.64 -11.15 18.27
C ASN A 265 -16.72 -12.20 18.05
N PRO A 266 -17.39 -12.69 19.11
CA PRO A 266 -18.41 -13.75 18.99
C PRO A 266 -19.60 -13.31 18.12
N ALA A 267 -19.82 -12.02 17.95
CA ALA A 267 -20.89 -11.47 17.08
C ALA A 267 -20.64 -11.64 15.58
N ALA A 268 -19.40 -11.92 15.14
CA ALA A 268 -19.08 -12.12 13.72
C ALA A 268 -19.51 -13.50 13.17
N ARG A 269 -20.03 -14.39 14.00
CA ARG A 269 -20.50 -15.74 13.58
C ARG A 269 -21.98 -15.78 13.18
N GLN A 270 -22.71 -14.68 13.29
CA GLN A 270 -24.11 -14.59 12.84
C GLN A 270 -24.17 -13.77 11.57
N SER A 271 -23.66 -14.29 10.45
CA SER A 271 -24.16 -13.87 9.16
C SER A 271 -25.57 -14.48 9.01
N PRO A 272 -26.64 -13.68 8.76
CA PRO A 272 -27.92 -14.26 8.45
C PRO A 272 -27.77 -15.15 7.20
N ALA A 273 -28.28 -16.37 7.28
CA ALA A 273 -28.38 -17.26 6.15
C ALA A 273 -29.15 -16.53 5.03
N LEU A 274 -28.58 -16.50 3.84
CA LEU A 274 -29.28 -16.04 2.63
C LEU A 274 -30.59 -16.80 2.54
N PRO A 275 -31.75 -16.15 2.34
CA PRO A 275 -33.00 -16.84 2.11
C PRO A 275 -32.84 -17.73 0.88
N THR A 276 -33.18 -19.00 1.04
CA THR A 276 -33.26 -19.97 -0.06
C THR A 276 -34.27 -19.44 -1.08
N PRO A 277 -33.95 -19.41 -2.38
CA PRO A 277 -34.94 -19.02 -3.38
C PRO A 277 -36.08 -20.07 -3.35
N VAL A 278 -37.28 -19.62 -3.06
CA VAL A 278 -38.50 -20.40 -3.25
C VAL A 278 -38.70 -20.55 -4.74
N LEU A 279 -38.47 -21.75 -5.26
CA LEU A 279 -38.92 -22.13 -6.59
C LEU A 279 -40.47 -22.13 -6.55
N SER A 280 -41.07 -21.16 -7.21
CA SER A 280 -42.50 -21.19 -7.53
C SER A 280 -42.70 -22.40 -8.48
N GLN A 281 -43.44 -23.40 -8.01
CA GLN A 281 -44.08 -24.36 -8.88
C GLN A 281 -45.21 -23.60 -9.56
N ASP A 282 -45.07 -23.26 -10.83
CA ASP A 282 -46.19 -22.90 -11.67
C ASP A 282 -46.90 -24.23 -12.06
N ASP A 283 -48.14 -24.30 -11.61
CA ASP A 283 -49.07 -25.34 -11.97
C ASP A 283 -49.34 -25.28 -13.47
N ASP A 284 -49.02 -26.35 -14.18
CA ASP A 284 -49.61 -26.71 -15.45
C ASP A 284 -51.07 -27.13 -15.19
N ASP A 285 -52.02 -26.32 -15.62
CA ASP A 285 -53.38 -26.78 -15.96
C ASP A 285 -54.02 -25.88 -17.05
N ILE A 286 -54.34 -26.58 -18.17
CA ILE A 286 -55.18 -26.27 -19.32
C ILE A 286 -54.42 -25.79 -20.57
#